data_382846501952d68b82fe124ee34e2170
#
_entry.id   382846501952d68b82fe124ee34e2170
#
_cell.length_a   1.000
_cell.length_b   1.000
_cell.length_c   1.000
_cell.angle_alpha   90.00
_cell.angle_beta   90.00
_cell.angle_gamma   90.00
#
_symmetry.space_group_name_H-M   'P 1'
#
loop_
_entity.id
_entity.type
_entity.pdbx_description
1 polymer ?
#
loop_
_entity_poly.entity_id
_entity_poly.type
_entity_poly.pdbx_seq_one_letter_code
_entity_poly.pdbx_strand_id
1 'polypeptide(L)'
;MTTTKIKPRVTSLAPQFLVDDLVRSITYYEKLGFTFGEPWGGFYAIGKVDGLELHLKEAPKNDDERRRRRANEHLDAAAGVDGIEAFYAQCTANGVTIINPLTETPWGTKDFYVEDPDGYILSFGGCPAAD
;
A
#
# COMPACT_ATOMS: atom_id res chain seq x y z
N MET A 1 45.70 13.38 -8.46
CA MET A 1 44.30 13.09 -8.82
C MET A 1 43.47 12.98 -7.58
N THR A 2 42.41 13.74 -7.52
CA THR A 2 41.54 13.75 -6.34
C THR A 2 40.52 12.63 -6.44
N THR A 3 40.51 11.73 -5.48
CA THR A 3 39.48 10.69 -5.42
C THR A 3 38.25 11.24 -4.71
N THR A 4 37.13 11.33 -5.40
CA THR A 4 35.89 11.76 -4.80
C THR A 4 35.38 10.65 -3.92
N LYS A 5 35.26 10.91 -2.62
CA LYS A 5 34.64 9.97 -1.70
C LYS A 5 33.14 10.17 -1.74
N ILE A 6 32.44 9.13 -2.17
CA ILE A 6 30.98 9.13 -2.16
C ILE A 6 30.55 8.66 -0.79
N LYS A 7 29.82 9.52 -0.06
CA LYS A 7 29.22 9.13 1.20
C LYS A 7 27.97 8.30 0.90
N PRO A 8 27.92 7.03 1.33
CA PRO A 8 26.72 6.22 1.10
C PRO A 8 25.49 6.86 1.76
N ARG A 9 24.36 6.81 1.06
CA ARG A 9 23.08 7.26 1.61
C ARG A 9 21.95 6.43 0.99
N VAL A 10 20.90 6.20 1.78
CA VAL A 10 19.70 5.55 1.28
C VAL A 10 18.88 6.60 0.53
N THR A 11 18.53 6.33 -0.71
CA THR A 11 17.80 7.28 -1.55
C THR A 11 16.34 6.89 -1.74
N SER A 12 15.97 5.66 -1.40
CA SER A 12 14.59 5.21 -1.47
C SER A 12 14.39 4.02 -0.54
N LEU A 13 13.17 3.81 -0.18
CA LEU A 13 12.75 2.65 0.60
C LEU A 13 11.30 2.35 0.21
N ALA A 14 11.02 1.11 -0.14
CA ALA A 14 9.68 0.71 -0.55
C ALA A 14 9.36 -0.68 -0.04
N PRO A 15 8.12 -0.95 0.38
CA PRO A 15 7.72 -2.31 0.67
C PRO A 15 7.66 -3.12 -0.63
N GLN A 16 7.91 -4.41 -0.52
CA GLN A 16 7.78 -5.35 -1.62
C GLN A 16 6.78 -6.43 -1.22
N PHE A 17 5.68 -6.54 -1.96
CA PHE A 17 4.65 -7.53 -1.71
C PHE A 17 4.73 -8.65 -2.73
N LEU A 18 4.69 -9.89 -2.24
CA LEU A 18 4.58 -11.07 -3.11
C LEU A 18 3.11 -11.27 -3.46
N VAL A 19 2.81 -11.33 -4.74
CA VAL A 19 1.44 -11.41 -5.23
C VAL A 19 1.26 -12.65 -6.12
N ASP A 20 0.06 -13.22 -6.12
CA ASP A 20 -0.25 -14.41 -6.92
C ASP A 20 -0.44 -14.08 -8.41
N ASP A 21 -1.00 -12.90 -8.70
CA ASP A 21 -1.35 -12.47 -10.06
C ASP A 21 -1.00 -10.99 -10.19
N LEU A 22 0.08 -10.70 -10.89
CA LEU A 22 0.59 -9.34 -10.99
C LEU A 22 -0.41 -8.38 -11.62
N VAL A 23 -1.08 -8.80 -12.70
CA VAL A 23 -2.06 -7.95 -13.40
C VAL A 23 -3.23 -7.60 -12.47
N ARG A 24 -3.73 -8.58 -11.73
CA ARG A 24 -4.80 -8.38 -10.77
C ARG A 24 -4.38 -7.38 -9.68
N SER A 25 -3.16 -7.53 -9.17
CA SER A 25 -2.65 -6.65 -8.12
C SER A 25 -2.43 -5.22 -8.62
N ILE A 26 -1.90 -5.06 -9.83
CA ILE A 26 -1.74 -3.75 -10.45
C ILE A 26 -3.10 -3.06 -10.55
N THR A 27 -4.11 -3.77 -11.06
CA THR A 27 -5.47 -3.23 -11.19
C THR A 27 -6.02 -2.78 -9.83
N TYR A 28 -5.78 -3.59 -8.80
CA TYR A 28 -6.21 -3.23 -7.44
C TYR A 28 -5.53 -1.96 -6.94
N TYR A 29 -4.21 -1.89 -7.06
CA TYR A 29 -3.46 -0.73 -6.54
C TYR A 29 -3.72 0.55 -7.34
N GLU A 30 -4.08 0.43 -8.62
CA GLU A 30 -4.55 1.58 -9.39
C GLU A 30 -5.81 2.21 -8.78
N LYS A 31 -6.68 1.39 -8.15
CA LYS A 31 -7.86 1.90 -7.44
C LYS A 31 -7.50 2.70 -6.20
N LEU A 32 -6.29 2.51 -5.67
CA LEU A 32 -5.76 3.28 -4.54
C LEU A 32 -4.98 4.52 -5.00
N GLY A 33 -4.87 4.74 -6.31
CA GLY A 33 -4.18 5.90 -6.86
C GLY A 33 -2.77 5.64 -7.36
N PHE A 34 -2.27 4.40 -7.30
CA PHE A 34 -0.95 4.07 -7.81
C PHE A 34 -0.92 4.05 -9.33
N THR A 35 0.20 4.45 -9.90
CA THR A 35 0.48 4.29 -11.32
C THR A 35 1.66 3.34 -11.49
N PHE A 36 1.59 2.47 -12.49
CA PHE A 36 2.62 1.45 -12.75
C PHE A 36 3.19 1.63 -14.15
N GLY A 37 4.51 1.41 -14.28
CA GLY A 37 5.15 1.29 -15.59
C GLY A 37 5.03 -0.15 -16.11
N GLU A 38 5.73 -0.44 -17.20
CA GLU A 38 5.79 -1.80 -17.75
C GLU A 38 6.44 -2.74 -16.75
N PRO A 39 5.83 -3.91 -16.47
CA PRO A 39 6.42 -4.89 -15.59
C PRO A 39 7.74 -5.44 -16.15
N TRP A 40 8.70 -5.61 -15.28
CA TRP A 40 9.98 -6.23 -15.61
C TRP A 40 9.77 -7.73 -15.77
N GLY A 41 10.09 -8.25 -16.96
CA GLY A 41 9.96 -9.67 -17.24
C GLY A 41 8.56 -10.24 -17.00
N GLY A 42 7.57 -9.41 -16.90
CA GLY A 42 6.19 -9.82 -16.62
C GLY A 42 5.92 -10.24 -15.18
N PHE A 43 6.91 -10.14 -14.27
CA PHE A 43 6.75 -10.61 -12.90
C PHE A 43 6.99 -9.56 -11.82
N TYR A 44 7.51 -8.38 -12.18
CA TYR A 44 7.89 -7.36 -11.19
C TYR A 44 7.36 -6.00 -11.63
N ALA A 45 6.66 -5.31 -10.75
CA ALA A 45 6.11 -3.99 -11.05
C ALA A 45 6.41 -3.00 -9.94
N ILE A 46 6.65 -1.76 -10.33
CA ILE A 46 6.88 -0.66 -9.40
C ILE A 46 5.72 0.31 -9.52
N GLY A 47 4.96 0.45 -8.44
CA GLY A 47 3.87 1.41 -8.36
C GLY A 47 4.31 2.68 -7.67
N LYS A 48 3.78 3.80 -8.10
CA LYS A 48 4.09 5.11 -7.52
C LYS A 48 2.82 5.88 -7.25
N VAL A 49 2.78 6.53 -6.09
CA VAL A 49 1.74 7.47 -5.71
C VAL A 49 2.38 8.61 -4.92
N ASP A 50 2.23 9.84 -5.40
CA ASP A 50 2.71 11.05 -4.71
C ASP A 50 4.19 10.95 -4.27
N GLY A 51 5.05 10.40 -5.14
CA GLY A 51 6.48 10.25 -4.86
C GLY A 51 6.85 9.05 -4.01
N LEU A 52 5.89 8.25 -3.60
CA LEU A 52 6.11 7.04 -2.81
C LEU A 52 6.01 5.82 -3.70
N GLU A 53 6.70 4.74 -3.33
CA GLU A 53 6.76 3.52 -4.13
C GLU A 53 6.26 2.30 -3.38
N LEU A 54 5.68 1.39 -4.16
CA LEU A 54 5.31 0.05 -3.72
C LEU A 54 5.76 -0.93 -4.81
N HIS A 55 6.48 -1.96 -4.42
CA HIS A 55 6.96 -2.97 -5.35
C HIS A 55 6.10 -4.22 -5.24
N LEU A 56 5.72 -4.79 -6.39
CA LEU A 56 4.96 -6.03 -6.46
C LEU A 56 5.79 -7.06 -7.21
N LYS A 57 5.90 -8.27 -6.66
CA LYS A 57 6.60 -9.38 -7.29
C LYS A 57 5.67 -10.59 -7.35
N GLU A 58 5.48 -11.14 -8.54
CA GLU A 58 4.66 -12.34 -8.69
C GLU A 58 5.41 -13.56 -8.16
N ALA A 59 4.84 -14.22 -7.17
CA ALA A 59 5.41 -15.41 -6.54
C ALA A 59 4.32 -16.19 -5.83
N PRO A 60 4.43 -17.55 -5.75
CA PRO A 60 3.45 -18.35 -5.03
C PRO A 60 3.34 -17.98 -3.55
N LYS A 61 2.14 -18.13 -3.00
CA LYS A 61 1.83 -17.79 -1.61
C LYS A 61 1.11 -18.89 -0.88
N ASN A 62 1.20 -18.84 0.46
CA ASN A 62 0.53 -19.75 1.37
C ASN A 62 -0.76 -19.11 1.90
N ASP A 63 -1.91 -19.75 1.64
CA ASP A 63 -3.21 -19.26 2.09
C ASP A 63 -3.38 -19.25 3.61
N ASP A 64 -2.72 -20.16 4.32
CA ASP A 64 -2.76 -20.21 5.78
C ASP A 64 -2.11 -18.97 6.40
N GLU A 65 -1.05 -18.48 5.79
CA GLU A 65 -0.38 -17.27 6.23
C GLU A 65 -1.30 -16.06 6.09
N ARG A 66 -2.04 -15.97 4.98
CA ARG A 66 -3.01 -14.87 4.77
C ARG A 66 -4.07 -14.86 5.86
N ARG A 67 -4.63 -16.03 6.20
CA ARG A 67 -5.65 -16.12 7.24
C ARG A 67 -5.12 -15.70 8.61
N ARG A 68 -3.89 -16.09 8.94
CA ARG A 68 -3.27 -15.70 10.21
C ARG A 68 -3.03 -14.20 10.29
N ARG A 69 -2.62 -13.59 9.19
CA ARG A 69 -2.41 -12.14 9.13
C ARG A 69 -3.69 -11.38 9.41
N ARG A 70 -4.77 -11.78 8.77
CA ARG A 70 -6.08 -11.15 8.97
C ARG A 70 -6.56 -11.33 10.40
N ALA A 71 -6.45 -12.53 10.95
CA ALA A 71 -6.91 -12.83 12.32
C ALA A 71 -6.17 -12.01 13.37
N ASN A 72 -4.90 -11.69 13.11
CA ASN A 72 -4.07 -10.93 14.04
C ASN A 72 -3.99 -9.43 13.68
N GLU A 73 -4.79 -8.98 12.73
CA GLU A 73 -4.76 -7.60 12.22
C GLU A 73 -3.35 -7.15 11.84
N HIS A 74 -2.62 -8.05 11.14
CA HIS A 74 -1.25 -7.78 10.75
C HIS A 74 -1.21 -6.74 9.64
N LEU A 75 -0.71 -5.55 9.94
CA LEU A 75 -0.58 -4.47 8.97
C LEU A 75 0.73 -4.64 8.21
N ASP A 76 0.63 -4.66 6.89
CA ASP A 76 1.79 -4.79 6.01
C ASP A 76 2.38 -3.44 5.64
N ALA A 77 1.56 -2.41 5.60
CA ALA A 77 1.98 -1.06 5.36
C ALA A 77 1.02 -0.08 6.00
N ALA A 78 1.54 1.05 6.43
CA ALA A 78 0.74 2.15 6.96
C ALA A 78 1.09 3.41 6.19
N ALA A 79 0.08 4.15 5.76
CA ALA A 79 0.25 5.35 4.97
C ALA A 79 -0.47 6.53 5.63
N GLY A 80 0.19 7.68 5.64
CA GLY A 80 -0.45 8.93 6.05
C GLY A 80 -1.12 9.57 4.84
N VAL A 81 -2.31 10.11 5.03
CA VAL A 81 -3.11 10.68 3.94
C VAL A 81 -3.63 12.05 4.36
N ASP A 82 -3.40 13.04 3.52
CA ASP A 82 -4.10 14.32 3.64
C ASP A 82 -5.46 14.17 2.97
N GLY A 83 -6.51 14.62 3.62
CA GLY A 83 -7.87 14.45 3.11
C GLY A 83 -8.37 13.03 3.27
N ILE A 84 -8.22 12.46 4.46
CA ILE A 84 -8.55 11.06 4.72
C ILE A 84 -10.01 10.71 4.42
N GLU A 85 -10.96 11.61 4.72
CA GLU A 85 -12.37 11.36 4.45
C GLU A 85 -12.64 11.25 2.93
N ALA A 86 -12.05 12.16 2.16
CA ALA A 86 -12.18 12.13 0.69
C ALA A 86 -11.53 10.88 0.11
N PHE A 87 -10.37 10.49 0.62
CA PHE A 87 -9.69 9.28 0.18
C PHE A 87 -10.51 8.04 0.49
N TYR A 88 -11.08 7.95 1.68
CA TYR A 88 -11.96 6.84 2.06
C TYR A 88 -13.16 6.74 1.12
N ALA A 89 -13.79 7.88 0.79
CA ALA A 89 -14.90 7.92 -0.14
C ALA A 89 -14.51 7.43 -1.53
N GLN A 90 -13.31 7.80 -2.02
CA GLN A 90 -12.79 7.34 -3.31
C GLN A 90 -12.55 5.84 -3.29
N CYS A 91 -11.94 5.31 -2.24
CA CYS A 91 -11.70 3.87 -2.11
C CYS A 91 -13.02 3.09 -2.10
N THR A 92 -14.00 3.58 -1.36
CA THR A 92 -15.33 2.96 -1.31
C THR A 92 -15.99 2.98 -2.69
N ALA A 93 -15.96 4.11 -3.38
CA ALA A 93 -16.54 4.25 -4.71
C ALA A 93 -15.83 3.35 -5.73
N ASN A 94 -14.55 3.11 -5.58
CA ASN A 94 -13.75 2.26 -6.46
C ASN A 94 -13.84 0.77 -6.13
N GLY A 95 -14.64 0.40 -5.13
CA GLY A 95 -14.85 -1.00 -4.78
C GLY A 95 -13.70 -1.66 -4.04
N VAL A 96 -12.87 -0.87 -3.36
CA VAL A 96 -11.78 -1.41 -2.53
C VAL A 96 -12.38 -2.15 -1.33
N THR A 97 -11.81 -3.30 -1.00
CA THR A 97 -12.25 -4.09 0.15
C THR A 97 -11.84 -3.41 1.45
N ILE A 98 -12.81 -2.92 2.19
CA ILE A 98 -12.60 -2.26 3.49
C ILE A 98 -12.80 -3.32 4.59
N ILE A 99 -11.78 -3.59 5.39
CA ILE A 99 -11.88 -4.54 6.50
C ILE A 99 -12.06 -3.86 7.86
N ASN A 100 -11.72 -2.58 7.94
CA ASN A 100 -11.98 -1.78 9.12
C ASN A 100 -12.39 -0.40 8.64
N PRO A 101 -13.64 0.05 8.91
CA PRO A 101 -14.13 1.30 8.37
C PRO A 101 -13.44 2.51 8.99
N LEU A 102 -13.61 3.68 8.36
CA LEU A 102 -13.02 4.91 8.84
C LEU A 102 -13.49 5.19 10.27
N THR A 103 -12.54 5.26 11.19
CA THR A 103 -12.79 5.33 12.64
C THR A 103 -11.84 6.32 13.28
N GLU A 104 -12.33 7.09 14.22
CA GLU A 104 -11.49 7.99 15.01
C GLU A 104 -10.56 7.19 15.91
N THR A 105 -9.30 7.61 15.96
CA THR A 105 -8.30 6.98 16.84
C THR A 105 -8.15 7.78 18.13
N PRO A 106 -7.65 7.15 19.21
CA PRO A 106 -7.38 7.89 20.47
C PRO A 106 -6.35 9.01 20.34
N TRP A 107 -5.53 8.99 19.29
CA TRP A 107 -4.48 10.00 19.08
C TRP A 107 -4.89 11.11 18.11
N GLY A 108 -6.17 11.21 17.76
CA GLY A 108 -6.69 12.36 17.04
C GLY A 108 -6.68 12.27 15.52
N THR A 109 -6.47 11.09 14.96
CA THR A 109 -6.60 10.86 13.51
C THR A 109 -7.84 10.05 13.21
N LYS A 110 -8.14 9.86 11.92
CA LYS A 110 -9.08 8.85 11.44
C LYS A 110 -8.34 7.88 10.56
N ASP A 111 -8.54 6.60 10.80
CA ASP A 111 -7.86 5.53 10.08
C ASP A 111 -8.86 4.53 9.53
N PHE A 112 -8.52 3.89 8.42
CA PHE A 112 -9.26 2.72 7.91
C PHE A 112 -8.28 1.69 7.35
N TYR A 113 -8.72 0.44 7.27
CA TYR A 113 -7.89 -0.66 6.77
C TYR A 113 -8.50 -1.25 5.52
N VAL A 114 -7.65 -1.56 4.55
CA VAL A 114 -8.03 -2.25 3.32
C VAL A 114 -7.26 -3.56 3.22
N GLU A 115 -7.85 -4.52 2.51
CA GLU A 115 -7.19 -5.78 2.21
C GLU A 115 -7.04 -5.91 0.71
N ASP A 116 -5.83 -6.21 0.25
CA ASP A 116 -5.57 -6.40 -1.16
C ASP A 116 -5.94 -7.84 -1.59
N PRO A 117 -5.91 -8.15 -2.91
CA PRO A 117 -6.28 -9.49 -3.40
C PRO A 117 -5.43 -10.64 -2.82
N ASP A 118 -4.25 -10.34 -2.31
CA ASP A 118 -3.34 -11.33 -1.75
C ASP A 118 -3.38 -11.41 -0.22
N GLY A 119 -4.26 -10.64 0.41
CA GLY A 119 -4.41 -10.64 1.85
C GLY A 119 -3.49 -9.68 2.59
N TYR A 120 -2.78 -8.80 1.88
CA TYR A 120 -2.03 -7.74 2.54
C TYR A 120 -2.98 -6.70 3.08
N ILE A 121 -2.67 -6.23 4.28
CA ILE A 121 -3.51 -5.25 4.98
C ILE A 121 -2.75 -3.93 5.04
N LEU A 122 -3.37 -2.89 4.50
CA LEU A 122 -2.81 -1.54 4.52
C LEU A 122 -3.70 -0.66 5.39
N SER A 123 -3.06 0.13 6.26
CA SER A 123 -3.73 1.16 7.04
C SER A 123 -3.53 2.51 6.35
N PHE A 124 -4.60 3.26 6.21
CA PHE A 124 -4.55 4.65 5.77
C PHE A 124 -5.08 5.52 6.88
N GLY A 125 -4.33 6.57 7.24
CA GLY A 125 -4.71 7.43 8.33
C GLY A 125 -4.33 8.86 8.10
N GLY A 126 -5.06 9.78 8.72
CA GLY A 126 -4.78 11.19 8.61
C GLY A 126 -5.61 12.01 9.56
N CYS A 127 -5.25 13.30 9.68
CA CYS A 127 -6.03 14.23 10.49
C CYS A 127 -7.39 14.47 9.84
N PRO A 128 -8.47 14.55 10.63
CA PRO A 128 -9.77 14.93 10.11
C PRO A 128 -9.72 16.32 9.49
N ALA A 129 -10.61 16.57 8.51
CA ALA A 129 -10.71 17.89 7.91
C ALA A 129 -11.05 18.92 9.00
N ALA A 130 -10.41 20.09 8.91
CA ALA A 130 -10.72 21.19 9.82
C ALA A 130 -12.11 21.75 9.49
N ASP A 131 -12.90 21.98 10.52
CA ASP A 131 -14.21 22.62 10.38
C ASP A 131 -14.08 24.12 10.10
#